data_8448335110f601c8a74d5a775cfd7ba4
#
_entry.id   8448335110f601c8a74d5a775cfd7ba4
#
_cell.length_a   1.000
_cell.length_b   1.000
_cell.length_c   1.000
_cell.angle_alpha   90.00
_cell.angle_beta   90.00
_cell.angle_gamma   90.00
#
_symmetry.space_group_name_H-M   'P 1'
#
loop_
_entity.id
_entity.type
_entity.pdbx_description
1 polymer ?
#
loop_
_entity_poly.entity_id
_entity_poly.type
_entity_poly.pdbx_seq_one_letter_code
_entity_poly.pdbx_strand_id
1 'polypeptide(L)'
;MNKSIIGFAAAVLCGCTATNQNYQMGTYGYDLAFIEKHDIEVVELKSEDGQSKVMVVPAWQGRVLTTTTGGNEGDSYGWINYKLIESGEVSPQFNPVGGEERFWLGPEGGPFSWYFKKGQEQVHSNWVVPAVIDTEAYDVEKQDDKSVVFTKKFSLVNASDIKFDMGLTRTVSLLGKPEIAEVLGTEVPEGVKAIAYCSDNLLTNCGEAAWTKETGMPSVWMLGLFNPTPTTTVFIPYNKECKGKLVKDDYFGKIPSDRLILEDGMLYFKIDGLCRTKLGVPPGSATGLAASYDTEKSVLTILKYIAPTQDALYVNSQWGDQEDPFDGDVINSYNDGPTEDGTIMGPFYEIEASSPAAALAPGESLSHIQYTIHIQGDSAIIAGIVKDVFGVELEKITGMFAK
;
A
#
# COMPACT_ATOMS: atom_id res chain seq x y z
N MET A 1 -17.09 68.81 6.18
CA MET A 1 -18.19 67.88 5.83
C MET A 1 -17.56 66.70 5.04
N ASN A 2 -17.14 65.66 5.75
CA ASN A 2 -16.54 64.45 5.14
C ASN A 2 -17.61 63.37 5.21
N LYS A 3 -18.03 62.86 4.05
CA LYS A 3 -18.92 61.71 3.93
C LYS A 3 -18.08 60.47 3.77
N SER A 4 -18.06 59.62 4.80
CA SER A 4 -17.50 58.27 4.74
C SER A 4 -18.50 57.38 4.02
N ILE A 5 -18.03 56.72 2.96
CA ILE A 5 -18.77 55.67 2.26
C ILE A 5 -18.37 54.34 2.89
N ILE A 6 -19.31 53.69 3.57
CA ILE A 6 -19.15 52.30 4.08
C ILE A 6 -19.50 51.35 2.97
N GLY A 7 -18.55 50.65 2.41
CA GLY A 7 -18.75 49.58 1.47
C GLY A 7 -19.17 48.29 2.20
N PHE A 8 -20.39 47.81 1.94
CA PHE A 8 -20.80 46.46 2.35
C PHE A 8 -20.20 45.43 1.39
N ALA A 9 -19.30 44.60 1.92
CA ALA A 9 -18.89 43.40 1.23
C ALA A 9 -19.97 42.31 1.47
N ALA A 10 -20.66 41.93 0.42
CA ALA A 10 -21.57 40.79 0.45
C ALA A 10 -20.72 39.49 0.38
N ALA A 11 -20.66 38.78 1.46
CA ALA A 11 -20.17 37.41 1.46
C ALA A 11 -21.18 36.51 0.74
N VAL A 12 -20.82 36.01 -0.42
CA VAL A 12 -21.56 34.97 -1.10
C VAL A 12 -21.29 33.67 -0.36
N LEU A 13 -22.21 33.28 0.50
CA LEU A 13 -22.28 31.92 1.04
C LEU A 13 -22.71 30.99 -0.11
N CYS A 14 -21.75 30.32 -0.74
CA CYS A 14 -22.01 29.16 -1.58
C CYS A 14 -22.51 28.04 -0.65
N GLY A 15 -23.84 27.94 -0.51
CA GLY A 15 -24.48 26.82 0.16
C GLY A 15 -24.31 25.59 -0.72
N CYS A 16 -23.34 24.71 -0.39
CA CYS A 16 -23.37 23.34 -0.87
C CYS A 16 -24.61 22.67 -0.30
N THR A 17 -25.66 22.54 -1.14
CA THR A 17 -26.76 21.62 -0.86
C THR A 17 -26.17 20.21 -0.95
N ALA A 18 -25.86 19.60 0.20
CA ALA A 18 -25.59 18.18 0.29
C ALA A 18 -26.84 17.45 -0.22
N THR A 19 -26.81 16.98 -1.44
CA THR A 19 -27.74 15.99 -1.94
C THR A 19 -27.46 14.72 -1.13
N ASN A 20 -28.44 14.30 -0.29
CA ASN A 20 -28.42 13.00 0.38
C ASN A 20 -28.54 11.89 -0.70
N GLN A 21 -27.46 11.62 -1.42
CA GLN A 21 -27.36 10.40 -2.23
C GLN A 21 -26.96 9.28 -1.29
N ASN A 22 -27.84 8.31 -1.10
CA ASN A 22 -27.55 7.09 -0.36
C ASN A 22 -26.77 6.15 -1.28
N TYR A 23 -25.45 6.22 -1.28
CA TYR A 23 -24.61 5.26 -1.96
C TYR A 23 -24.65 3.89 -1.25
N GLN A 24 -24.52 2.81 -2.01
CA GLN A 24 -24.44 1.46 -1.47
C GLN A 24 -23.05 1.21 -0.84
N MET A 25 -23.01 0.51 0.30
CA MET A 25 -21.75 0.08 0.90
C MET A 25 -20.90 -0.70 -0.11
N GLY A 26 -19.60 -0.41 -0.17
CA GLY A 26 -18.65 -0.97 -1.14
C GLY A 26 -18.50 -0.13 -2.41
N THR A 27 -19.21 1.01 -2.53
CA THR A 27 -18.99 2.00 -3.58
C THR A 27 -18.10 3.14 -3.08
N TYR A 28 -17.38 3.77 -3.98
CA TYR A 28 -16.52 4.92 -3.67
C TYR A 28 -17.29 6.08 -3.03
N GLY A 29 -18.50 6.36 -3.51
CA GLY A 29 -19.34 7.43 -2.96
C GLY A 29 -19.80 7.15 -1.53
N TYR A 30 -20.01 5.87 -1.16
CA TYR A 30 -20.29 5.49 0.21
C TYR A 30 -19.09 5.79 1.12
N ASP A 31 -17.89 5.40 0.68
CA ASP A 31 -16.66 5.61 1.45
C ASP A 31 -16.36 7.10 1.61
N LEU A 32 -16.49 7.88 0.55
CA LEU A 32 -16.31 9.33 0.60
C LEU A 32 -17.26 9.97 1.60
N ALA A 33 -18.57 9.66 1.49
CA ALA A 33 -19.57 10.19 2.41
C ALA A 33 -19.36 9.73 3.87
N PHE A 34 -18.85 8.51 4.06
CA PHE A 34 -18.49 8.00 5.39
C PHE A 34 -17.30 8.77 5.98
N ILE A 35 -16.24 9.00 5.24
CA ILE A 35 -15.05 9.73 5.69
C ILE A 35 -15.37 11.20 5.98
N GLU A 36 -16.13 11.86 5.10
CA GLU A 36 -16.58 13.25 5.29
C GLU A 36 -17.48 13.40 6.53
N LYS A 37 -18.36 12.42 6.80
CA LYS A 37 -19.22 12.40 8.00
C LYS A 37 -18.42 12.38 9.31
N HIS A 38 -17.19 11.88 9.28
CA HIS A 38 -16.28 11.84 10.45
C HIS A 38 -15.29 13.01 10.48
N ASP A 39 -15.58 14.09 9.71
CA ASP A 39 -14.77 15.31 9.66
C ASP A 39 -13.28 15.05 9.26
N ILE A 40 -13.04 14.00 8.45
CA ILE A 40 -11.70 13.65 7.95
C ILE A 40 -11.52 14.31 6.58
N GLU A 41 -10.49 15.14 6.48
CA GLU A 41 -10.15 15.82 5.23
C GLU A 41 -9.67 14.84 4.16
N VAL A 42 -10.18 14.98 2.94
CA VAL A 42 -9.83 14.17 1.77
C VAL A 42 -9.28 15.06 0.67
N VAL A 43 -8.17 14.63 0.06
CA VAL A 43 -7.72 15.10 -1.25
C VAL A 43 -8.20 14.09 -2.28
N GLU A 44 -9.12 14.51 -3.17
CA GLU A 44 -9.62 13.68 -4.26
C GLU A 44 -8.85 14.00 -5.55
N LEU A 45 -8.10 13.03 -6.10
CA LEU A 45 -7.58 13.11 -7.46
C LEU A 45 -8.58 12.47 -8.42
N LYS A 46 -8.80 13.06 -9.60
CA LYS A 46 -9.87 12.61 -10.52
C LYS A 46 -9.50 12.80 -11.98
N SER A 47 -10.01 11.90 -12.82
CA SER A 47 -10.00 12.04 -14.28
C SER A 47 -10.94 13.18 -14.72
N GLU A 48 -10.77 13.68 -15.95
CA GLU A 48 -11.59 14.75 -16.49
C GLU A 48 -13.09 14.39 -16.56
N ASP A 49 -13.40 13.12 -16.82
CA ASP A 49 -14.77 12.58 -16.84
C ASP A 49 -15.29 12.20 -15.45
N GLY A 50 -14.45 12.31 -14.41
CA GLY A 50 -14.79 11.99 -13.03
C GLY A 50 -15.04 10.50 -12.76
N GLN A 51 -14.70 9.59 -13.70
CA GLN A 51 -14.91 8.16 -13.51
C GLN A 51 -13.78 7.53 -12.71
N SER A 52 -12.53 7.91 -12.98
CA SER A 52 -11.38 7.44 -12.20
C SER A 52 -11.10 8.42 -11.07
N LYS A 53 -11.08 7.93 -9.83
CA LYS A 53 -10.87 8.74 -8.63
C LYS A 53 -9.94 8.05 -7.65
N VAL A 54 -9.10 8.84 -6.98
CA VAL A 54 -8.19 8.41 -5.91
C VAL A 54 -8.49 9.23 -4.66
N MET A 55 -8.82 8.58 -3.56
CA MET A 55 -9.05 9.20 -2.26
C MET A 55 -7.76 9.19 -1.45
N VAL A 56 -7.18 10.35 -1.18
CA VAL A 56 -5.96 10.49 -0.38
C VAL A 56 -6.27 11.23 0.92
N VAL A 57 -5.77 10.71 2.06
CA VAL A 57 -6.07 11.26 3.39
C VAL A 57 -4.80 11.84 4.02
N PRO A 58 -4.66 13.18 4.10
CA PRO A 58 -3.50 13.84 4.69
C PRO A 58 -3.28 13.46 6.16
N ALA A 59 -4.37 13.37 6.95
CA ALA A 59 -4.34 13.00 8.36
C ALA A 59 -3.73 11.61 8.62
N TRP A 60 -3.71 10.74 7.62
CA TRP A 60 -3.16 9.38 7.68
C TRP A 60 -1.94 9.22 6.76
N GLN A 61 -0.96 10.11 6.88
CA GLN A 61 0.34 10.07 6.17
C GLN A 61 0.21 10.18 4.64
N GLY A 62 -0.78 10.91 4.12
CA GLY A 62 -1.06 10.95 2.67
C GLY A 62 -1.42 9.57 2.11
N ARG A 63 -2.12 8.76 2.93
CA ARG A 63 -2.56 7.40 2.59
C ARG A 63 -3.54 7.43 1.42
N VAL A 64 -3.32 6.59 0.40
CA VAL A 64 -4.37 6.29 -0.56
C VAL A 64 -5.36 5.36 0.14
N LEU A 65 -6.55 5.87 0.43
CA LEU A 65 -7.54 5.11 1.17
C LEU A 65 -8.29 4.14 0.26
N THR A 66 -8.75 4.64 -0.88
CA THR A 66 -9.39 3.81 -1.90
C THR A 66 -9.38 4.51 -3.27
N THR A 67 -9.59 3.72 -4.31
CA THR A 67 -9.77 4.19 -5.69
C THR A 67 -11.01 3.59 -6.33
N THR A 68 -11.41 4.13 -7.48
CA THR A 68 -12.52 3.62 -8.29
C THR A 68 -12.31 3.90 -9.77
N THR A 69 -12.96 3.11 -10.62
CA THR A 69 -13.05 3.29 -12.08
C THR A 69 -14.46 3.66 -12.55
N GLY A 70 -15.42 3.87 -11.63
CA GLY A 70 -16.83 4.03 -11.94
C GLY A 70 -17.47 5.27 -11.29
N GLY A 71 -16.68 6.30 -10.94
CA GLY A 71 -17.18 7.46 -10.22
C GLY A 71 -17.71 7.07 -8.83
N ASN A 72 -18.66 7.84 -8.31
CA ASN A 72 -19.19 7.57 -6.97
C ASN A 72 -19.97 6.25 -6.86
N GLU A 73 -20.55 5.77 -7.95
CA GLU A 73 -21.31 4.51 -7.99
C GLU A 73 -20.41 3.29 -8.27
N GLY A 74 -19.13 3.52 -8.60
CA GLY A 74 -18.18 2.46 -8.88
C GLY A 74 -17.70 1.75 -7.63
N ASP A 75 -17.22 0.51 -7.80
CA ASP A 75 -16.60 -0.26 -6.72
C ASP A 75 -15.45 0.51 -6.08
N SER A 76 -15.34 0.38 -4.76
CA SER A 76 -14.22 0.84 -3.94
C SER A 76 -13.25 -0.31 -3.76
N TYR A 77 -11.98 -0.13 -4.12
CA TYR A 77 -11.00 -1.23 -4.14
C TYR A 77 -10.26 -1.41 -2.81
N GLY A 78 -10.07 -0.33 -2.04
CA GLY A 78 -9.37 -0.38 -0.77
C GLY A 78 -10.20 -1.02 0.35
N TRP A 79 -9.53 -1.73 1.25
CA TRP A 79 -10.15 -2.14 2.51
C TRP A 79 -10.14 -0.99 3.51
N ILE A 80 -11.29 -0.70 4.13
CA ILE A 80 -11.48 0.37 5.11
C ILE A 80 -12.03 -0.21 6.41
N ASN A 81 -11.42 0.14 7.53
CA ASN A 81 -11.89 -0.27 8.85
C ASN A 81 -12.96 0.72 9.38
N TYR A 82 -14.17 0.61 8.86
CA TYR A 82 -15.28 1.49 9.25
C TYR A 82 -15.52 1.47 10.76
N LYS A 83 -15.43 0.30 11.40
CA LYS A 83 -15.67 0.14 12.83
C LYS A 83 -14.67 0.95 13.67
N LEU A 84 -13.39 0.90 13.33
CA LEU A 84 -12.37 1.67 14.02
C LEU A 84 -12.59 3.18 13.81
N ILE A 85 -12.82 3.61 12.57
CA ILE A 85 -13.02 5.02 12.23
C ILE A 85 -14.29 5.56 12.93
N GLU A 86 -15.40 4.81 12.91
CA GLU A 86 -16.67 5.20 13.55
C GLU A 86 -16.53 5.29 15.08
N SER A 87 -15.67 4.48 15.70
CA SER A 87 -15.44 4.53 17.16
C SER A 87 -14.74 5.82 17.60
N GLY A 88 -13.97 6.46 16.72
CA GLY A 88 -13.11 7.59 17.05
C GLY A 88 -12.00 7.26 18.04
N GLU A 89 -11.80 5.98 18.37
CA GLU A 89 -10.75 5.53 19.28
C GLU A 89 -9.39 5.57 18.59
N VAL A 90 -8.38 6.06 19.32
CA VAL A 90 -6.99 6.05 18.88
C VAL A 90 -6.18 5.20 19.84
N SER A 91 -5.72 4.05 19.35
CA SER A 91 -4.83 3.16 20.10
C SER A 91 -3.42 3.72 20.15
N PRO A 92 -2.75 3.70 21.32
CA PRO A 92 -1.35 4.09 21.40
C PRO A 92 -0.38 3.08 20.78
N GLN A 93 -0.87 1.90 20.43
CA GLN A 93 -0.06 0.83 19.84
C GLN A 93 -0.09 0.82 18.33
N PHE A 94 -1.30 0.82 17.74
CA PHE A 94 -1.51 0.77 16.30
C PHE A 94 -2.96 1.07 15.92
N ASN A 95 -3.16 1.74 14.77
CA ASN A 95 -4.47 2.15 14.27
C ASN A 95 -4.69 1.64 12.83
N PRO A 96 -5.19 0.40 12.65
CA PRO A 96 -5.38 -0.21 11.34
C PRO A 96 -6.63 0.35 10.63
N VAL A 97 -6.58 1.60 10.19
CA VAL A 97 -7.70 2.25 9.48
C VAL A 97 -7.94 1.70 8.08
N GLY A 98 -6.96 0.97 7.51
CA GLY A 98 -7.03 0.42 6.15
C GLY A 98 -6.29 1.25 5.12
N GLY A 99 -6.68 1.11 3.87
CA GLY A 99 -6.19 1.87 2.72
C GLY A 99 -5.41 1.05 1.70
N GLU A 100 -5.59 1.38 0.42
CA GLU A 100 -4.90 0.74 -0.71
C GLU A 100 -3.39 0.94 -0.70
N GLU A 101 -2.90 1.99 -0.03
CA GLU A 101 -1.48 2.21 0.10
C GLU A 101 -1.16 3.02 1.35
N ARG A 102 -0.47 2.39 2.27
CA ARG A 102 0.02 2.94 3.52
C ARG A 102 1.54 3.03 3.48
N PHE A 103 2.09 4.20 3.79
CA PHE A 103 3.53 4.39 3.95
C PHE A 103 3.99 3.93 5.34
N TRP A 104 4.94 3.03 5.38
CA TRP A 104 5.67 2.62 6.57
C TRP A 104 7.18 2.63 6.32
N LEU A 105 7.93 2.37 7.40
CA LEU A 105 9.37 2.20 7.37
C LEU A 105 9.74 0.80 7.90
N GLY A 106 10.55 0.07 7.15
CA GLY A 106 11.25 -1.11 7.64
C GLY A 106 12.63 -0.75 8.24
N PRO A 107 13.19 -1.63 9.10
CA PRO A 107 12.65 -2.93 9.50
C PRO A 107 11.61 -2.84 10.62
N GLU A 108 10.66 -3.81 10.61
CA GLU A 108 9.70 -3.95 11.70
C GLU A 108 10.33 -4.63 12.93
N GLY A 109 11.12 -5.67 12.72
CA GLY A 109 11.80 -6.43 13.77
C GLY A 109 13.33 -6.33 13.71
N GLY A 110 13.96 -7.14 14.54
CA GLY A 110 15.44 -7.24 14.62
C GLY A 110 16.12 -6.08 15.34
N PRO A 111 17.45 -6.01 15.24
CA PRO A 111 18.25 -5.06 16.03
C PRO A 111 18.04 -3.59 15.66
N PHE A 112 17.53 -3.31 14.47
CA PHE A 112 17.31 -1.96 13.96
C PHE A 112 15.85 -1.57 13.83
N SER A 113 14.94 -2.33 14.45
CA SER A 113 13.50 -2.08 14.44
C SER A 113 13.13 -0.65 14.88
N TRP A 114 12.13 -0.08 14.21
CA TRP A 114 11.49 1.19 14.60
C TRP A 114 10.35 1.00 15.60
N TYR A 115 9.88 -0.24 15.80
CA TYR A 115 8.65 -0.60 16.51
C TYR A 115 8.90 -1.11 17.93
N PHE A 116 10.16 -1.37 18.28
CA PHE A 116 10.56 -1.83 19.60
C PHE A 116 11.64 -0.92 20.19
N LYS A 117 11.59 -0.72 21.50
CA LYS A 117 12.62 0.01 22.22
C LYS A 117 13.81 -0.91 22.55
N LYS A 118 14.98 -0.30 22.71
CA LYS A 118 16.20 -1.02 23.08
C LYS A 118 15.99 -1.92 24.28
N GLY A 119 16.39 -3.20 24.15
CA GLY A 119 16.36 -4.20 25.20
C GLY A 119 14.96 -4.75 25.53
N GLN A 120 13.94 -4.37 24.81
CA GLN A 120 12.63 -5.00 24.92
C GLN A 120 12.60 -6.32 24.12
N GLU A 121 11.92 -7.33 24.68
CA GLU A 121 11.56 -8.53 23.94
C GLU A 121 10.61 -8.15 22.79
N GLN A 122 10.87 -8.68 21.60
CA GLN A 122 10.07 -8.40 20.41
C GLN A 122 8.84 -9.32 20.36
N VAL A 123 7.84 -8.94 21.15
CA VAL A 123 6.53 -9.59 21.26
C VAL A 123 5.43 -8.54 21.06
N HIS A 124 4.24 -8.98 20.70
CA HIS A 124 3.12 -8.08 20.34
C HIS A 124 2.79 -7.02 21.42
N SER A 125 2.90 -7.38 22.70
CA SER A 125 2.62 -6.44 23.81
C SER A 125 3.62 -5.27 23.90
N ASN A 126 4.81 -5.40 23.33
CA ASN A 126 5.86 -4.37 23.29
C ASN A 126 5.95 -3.65 21.93
N TRP A 127 5.27 -4.18 20.92
CA TRP A 127 5.24 -3.64 19.57
C TRP A 127 4.39 -2.37 19.53
N VAL A 128 4.95 -1.27 19.03
CA VAL A 128 4.27 0.03 18.91
C VAL A 128 4.67 0.66 17.59
N VAL A 129 3.69 1.00 16.78
CA VAL A 129 3.93 1.73 15.51
C VAL A 129 4.29 3.18 15.83
N PRO A 130 5.40 3.72 15.29
CA PRO A 130 5.75 5.13 15.48
C PRO A 130 4.63 6.06 14.99
N ALA A 131 4.29 7.07 15.81
CA ALA A 131 3.17 7.97 15.52
C ALA A 131 3.28 8.65 14.15
N VAL A 132 4.50 8.95 13.71
CA VAL A 132 4.76 9.60 12.40
C VAL A 132 4.32 8.75 11.20
N ILE A 133 4.22 7.43 11.35
CA ILE A 133 3.74 6.52 10.30
C ILE A 133 2.39 5.86 10.64
N ASP A 134 1.71 6.34 11.69
CA ASP A 134 0.40 5.82 12.12
C ASP A 134 -0.66 6.91 12.34
N THR A 135 -0.37 7.91 13.18
CA THR A 135 -1.37 8.89 13.66
C THR A 135 -1.06 10.35 13.36
N GLU A 136 0.17 10.68 12.94
CA GLU A 136 0.51 12.06 12.59
C GLU A 136 0.14 12.39 11.14
N ALA A 137 -0.47 13.55 10.92
CA ALA A 137 -0.72 14.07 9.58
C ALA A 137 0.57 14.47 8.85
N TYR A 138 0.53 14.39 7.52
CA TYR A 138 1.57 14.97 6.66
C TYR A 138 1.08 16.28 6.06
N ASP A 139 2.02 17.21 5.85
CA ASP A 139 1.73 18.54 5.31
C ASP A 139 1.51 18.43 3.80
N VAL A 140 0.39 18.96 3.30
CA VAL A 140 0.15 19.11 1.86
C VAL A 140 0.96 20.29 1.36
N GLU A 141 1.98 20.06 0.56
CA GLU A 141 2.82 21.10 -0.03
C GLU A 141 2.21 21.62 -1.35
N LYS A 142 1.68 20.74 -2.16
CA LYS A 142 1.08 21.04 -3.46
C LYS A 142 0.00 20.03 -3.80
N GLN A 143 -1.07 20.49 -4.45
CA GLN A 143 -2.10 19.61 -5.01
C GLN A 143 -2.77 20.21 -6.24
N ASP A 144 -3.22 19.33 -7.12
CA ASP A 144 -4.14 19.62 -8.23
C ASP A 144 -5.07 18.41 -8.46
N ASP A 145 -5.87 18.41 -9.52
CA ASP A 145 -6.80 17.31 -9.81
C ASP A 145 -6.09 15.97 -10.13
N LYS A 146 -4.79 15.97 -10.41
CA LYS A 146 -4.03 14.79 -10.86
C LYS A 146 -2.96 14.35 -9.87
N SER A 147 -2.51 15.23 -9.00
CA SER A 147 -1.42 14.91 -8.07
C SER A 147 -1.51 15.66 -6.76
N VAL A 148 -0.94 15.05 -5.72
CA VAL A 148 -0.73 15.69 -4.42
C VAL A 148 0.67 15.35 -3.90
N VAL A 149 1.33 16.35 -3.34
CA VAL A 149 2.66 16.23 -2.73
C VAL A 149 2.56 16.49 -1.25
N PHE A 150 3.06 15.55 -0.46
CA PHE A 150 3.15 15.63 0.99
C PHE A 150 4.60 15.75 1.42
N THR A 151 4.83 16.46 2.52
CA THR A 151 6.15 16.54 3.17
C THR A 151 6.03 16.27 4.65
N LYS A 152 7.07 15.65 5.21
CA LYS A 152 7.21 15.45 6.67
C LYS A 152 8.68 15.40 7.04
N LYS A 153 9.06 16.13 8.09
CA LYS A 153 10.37 15.98 8.76
C LYS A 153 10.15 15.38 10.14
N PHE A 154 10.94 14.39 10.50
CA PHE A 154 10.78 13.68 11.75
C PHE A 154 12.09 13.03 12.20
N SER A 155 12.10 12.56 13.45
CA SER A 155 13.20 11.76 13.99
C SER A 155 12.65 10.49 14.57
N LEU A 156 13.37 9.36 14.34
CA LEU A 156 13.10 8.09 14.98
C LEU A 156 14.36 7.56 15.66
N VAL A 157 14.17 6.73 16.68
CA VAL A 157 15.24 6.01 17.37
C VAL A 157 14.96 4.52 17.18
N ASN A 158 15.93 3.78 16.65
CA ASN A 158 15.78 2.34 16.43
C ASN A 158 16.06 1.52 17.71
N ALA A 159 15.81 0.21 17.66
CA ALA A 159 16.02 -0.70 18.80
C ALA A 159 17.48 -0.80 19.28
N SER A 160 18.45 -0.33 18.50
CA SER A 160 19.86 -0.15 18.91
C SER A 160 20.15 1.19 19.57
N ASP A 161 19.12 2.03 19.82
CA ASP A 161 19.23 3.36 20.45
C ASP A 161 19.98 4.37 19.55
N ILE A 162 19.87 4.24 18.25
CA ILE A 162 20.48 5.15 17.28
C ILE A 162 19.37 6.05 16.71
N LYS A 163 19.61 7.36 16.77
CA LYS A 163 18.70 8.38 16.27
C LYS A 163 18.90 8.63 14.78
N PHE A 164 17.82 8.73 14.04
CA PHE A 164 17.76 9.09 12.63
C PHE A 164 16.91 10.35 12.46
N ASP A 165 17.44 11.37 11.83
CA ASP A 165 16.70 12.57 11.40
C ASP A 165 16.38 12.40 9.91
N MET A 166 15.09 12.35 9.59
CA MET A 166 14.58 11.98 8.27
C MET A 166 13.70 13.07 7.68
N GLY A 167 13.72 13.17 6.37
CA GLY A 167 12.75 13.92 5.57
C GLY A 167 12.05 12.99 4.62
N LEU A 168 10.74 13.15 4.47
CA LEU A 168 9.95 12.45 3.47
C LEU A 168 9.27 13.46 2.56
N THR A 169 9.39 13.25 1.24
CA THR A 169 8.52 13.84 0.24
C THR A 169 7.77 12.70 -0.43
N ARG A 170 6.43 12.70 -0.31
CA ARG A 170 5.56 11.68 -0.88
C ARG A 170 4.67 12.31 -1.93
N THR A 171 4.76 11.84 -3.17
CA THR A 171 3.90 12.27 -4.27
C THR A 171 2.95 11.14 -4.64
N VAL A 172 1.66 11.43 -4.74
CA VAL A 172 0.66 10.53 -5.30
C VAL A 172 0.10 11.16 -6.57
N SER A 173 0.15 10.44 -7.69
CA SER A 173 -0.29 10.94 -8.98
C SER A 173 -1.23 9.95 -9.66
N LEU A 174 -2.40 10.42 -10.09
CA LEU A 174 -3.35 9.65 -10.89
C LEU A 174 -2.83 9.53 -12.34
N LEU A 175 -2.87 8.32 -12.88
CA LEU A 175 -2.50 8.02 -14.26
C LEU A 175 -3.73 7.78 -15.12
N GLY A 176 -3.70 8.24 -16.37
CA GLY A 176 -4.67 7.91 -17.39
C GLY A 176 -4.35 6.61 -18.13
N LYS A 177 -5.28 6.14 -18.99
CA LYS A 177 -5.08 4.90 -19.77
C LYS A 177 -3.76 4.87 -20.59
N PRO A 178 -3.32 5.96 -21.25
CA PRO A 178 -2.05 5.95 -21.97
C PRO A 178 -0.84 5.68 -21.07
N GLU A 179 -0.78 6.31 -19.90
CA GLU A 179 0.30 6.12 -18.95
C GLU A 179 0.25 4.71 -18.32
N ILE A 180 -0.95 4.17 -18.10
CA ILE A 180 -1.13 2.78 -17.65
C ILE A 180 -0.57 1.80 -18.68
N ALA A 181 -0.87 2.02 -19.97
CA ALA A 181 -0.34 1.20 -21.07
C ALA A 181 1.19 1.26 -21.16
N GLU A 182 1.79 2.43 -20.98
CA GLU A 182 3.24 2.60 -20.92
C GLU A 182 3.84 1.85 -19.71
N VAL A 183 3.25 1.99 -18.54
CA VAL A 183 3.69 1.29 -17.30
C VAL A 183 3.61 -0.22 -17.49
N LEU A 184 2.53 -0.74 -18.07
CA LEU A 184 2.34 -2.20 -18.25
C LEU A 184 3.14 -2.76 -19.45
N GLY A 185 3.46 -1.92 -20.43
CA GLY A 185 4.06 -2.36 -21.70
C GLY A 185 3.06 -3.07 -22.62
N THR A 186 1.75 -2.89 -22.38
CA THR A 186 0.66 -3.41 -23.19
C THR A 186 -0.52 -2.44 -23.20
N GLU A 187 -1.33 -2.46 -24.25
CA GLU A 187 -2.51 -1.60 -24.32
C GLU A 187 -3.58 -1.97 -23.27
N VAL A 188 -4.34 -0.96 -22.86
CA VAL A 188 -5.57 -1.13 -22.07
C VAL A 188 -6.76 -1.00 -23.02
N PRO A 189 -7.33 -2.12 -23.51
CA PRO A 189 -8.36 -2.09 -24.53
C PRO A 189 -9.67 -1.40 -24.09
N GLU A 190 -10.50 -1.02 -25.08
CA GLU A 190 -11.89 -0.69 -24.80
C GLU A 190 -12.64 -1.93 -24.26
N GLY A 191 -13.65 -1.72 -23.42
CA GLY A 191 -14.41 -2.80 -22.76
C GLY A 191 -13.93 -3.15 -21.36
N VAL A 192 -12.79 -2.60 -20.91
CA VAL A 192 -12.38 -2.58 -19.51
C VAL A 192 -12.23 -1.16 -18.99
N LYS A 193 -12.51 -0.98 -17.72
CA LYS A 193 -12.22 0.24 -16.96
C LYS A 193 -10.87 0.05 -16.28
N ALA A 194 -10.07 1.12 -16.22
CA ALA A 194 -8.78 1.07 -15.55
C ALA A 194 -8.51 2.36 -14.81
N ILE A 195 -7.88 2.22 -13.66
CA ILE A 195 -7.29 3.32 -12.88
C ILE A 195 -5.90 2.89 -12.42
N ALA A 196 -5.00 3.83 -12.35
CA ALA A 196 -3.74 3.65 -11.65
C ALA A 196 -3.35 4.93 -10.93
N TYR A 197 -2.58 4.74 -9.89
CA TYR A 197 -1.80 5.83 -9.30
C TYR A 197 -0.35 5.40 -9.16
N CYS A 198 0.53 6.41 -9.25
CA CYS A 198 1.95 6.30 -8.93
C CYS A 198 2.17 6.93 -7.57
N SER A 199 2.86 6.25 -6.68
CA SER A 199 3.43 6.86 -5.49
C SER A 199 4.95 6.91 -5.60
N ASP A 200 5.51 8.10 -5.40
CA ASP A 200 6.96 8.33 -5.28
C ASP A 200 7.25 8.79 -3.86
N ASN A 201 8.04 8.01 -3.14
CA ASN A 201 8.37 8.23 -1.74
C ASN A 201 9.88 8.49 -1.62
N LEU A 202 10.24 9.76 -1.59
CA LEU A 202 11.63 10.22 -1.47
C LEU A 202 12.01 10.36 0.00
N LEU A 203 12.77 9.40 0.53
CA LEU A 203 13.31 9.40 1.89
C LEU A 203 14.70 10.03 1.89
N THR A 204 14.90 11.05 2.71
CA THR A 204 16.14 11.85 2.79
C THR A 204 16.79 11.70 4.16
N ASN A 205 18.11 11.49 4.21
CA ASN A 205 18.89 11.61 5.43
C ASN A 205 19.10 13.08 5.78
N CYS A 206 18.35 13.58 6.76
CA CYS A 206 18.44 14.95 7.25
C CYS A 206 19.40 15.09 8.47
N GLY A 207 20.03 14.00 8.89
CA GLY A 207 20.96 13.96 10.01
C GLY A 207 22.39 14.37 9.63
N GLU A 208 23.29 14.26 10.59
CA GLU A 208 24.72 14.58 10.42
C GLU A 208 25.58 13.33 10.18
N ALA A 209 25.04 12.14 10.38
CA ALA A 209 25.73 10.85 10.22
C ALA A 209 25.17 10.04 9.06
N ALA A 210 26.01 9.27 8.38
CA ALA A 210 25.57 8.34 7.35
C ALA A 210 24.81 7.16 7.97
N TRP A 211 23.82 6.65 7.25
CA TRP A 211 23.12 5.40 7.56
C TRP A 211 23.91 4.22 7.00
N THR A 212 24.29 3.30 7.86
CA THR A 212 25.20 2.20 7.52
C THR A 212 24.66 0.86 8.03
N LYS A 213 25.29 -0.25 7.63
CA LYS A 213 24.95 -1.58 8.15
C LYS A 213 25.10 -1.67 9.67
N GLU A 214 26.08 -0.96 10.25
CA GLU A 214 26.38 -1.00 11.68
C GLU A 214 25.37 -0.20 12.50
N THR A 215 24.81 0.86 11.92
CA THR A 215 23.83 1.73 12.58
C THR A 215 22.38 1.36 12.28
N GLY A 216 22.19 0.57 11.25
CA GLY A 216 20.89 0.31 10.63
C GLY A 216 20.65 1.21 9.41
N MET A 217 19.87 0.72 8.49
CA MET A 217 19.45 1.42 7.28
C MET A 217 17.94 1.28 7.18
N PRO A 218 17.17 2.39 7.11
CA PRO A 218 15.73 2.29 6.88
C PRO A 218 15.40 1.79 5.48
N SER A 219 14.19 1.27 5.29
CA SER A 219 13.59 1.08 3.96
C SER A 219 12.23 1.73 3.92
N VAL A 220 11.84 2.23 2.78
CA VAL A 220 10.43 2.57 2.50
C VAL A 220 9.67 1.27 2.31
N TRP A 221 8.55 1.11 3.02
CA TRP A 221 7.73 -0.07 2.99
C TRP A 221 6.27 0.33 2.74
N MET A 222 5.77 0.00 1.56
CA MET A 222 4.43 0.33 1.13
C MET A 222 3.51 -0.86 1.29
N LEU A 223 2.40 -0.68 2.01
CA LEU A 223 1.44 -1.74 2.31
C LEU A 223 0.08 -1.39 1.71
N GLY A 224 -0.39 -2.21 0.78
CA GLY A 224 -1.71 -2.06 0.16
C GLY A 224 -2.70 -3.06 0.74
N LEU A 225 -3.80 -2.58 1.34
CA LEU A 225 -4.85 -3.40 1.93
C LEU A 225 -6.09 -3.40 1.03
N PHE A 226 -6.52 -4.60 0.63
CA PHE A 226 -7.62 -4.80 -0.30
C PHE A 226 -8.67 -5.75 0.27
N ASN A 227 -9.88 -5.68 -0.30
CA ASN A 227 -11.00 -6.54 0.08
C ASN A 227 -10.87 -7.92 -0.58
N PRO A 228 -10.74 -9.03 0.16
CA PRO A 228 -10.74 -10.37 -0.42
C PRO A 228 -12.15 -10.84 -0.75
N THR A 229 -12.26 -11.73 -1.76
CA THR A 229 -13.41 -12.63 -1.95
C THR A 229 -12.94 -14.07 -1.85
N PRO A 230 -13.85 -15.07 -1.74
CA PRO A 230 -13.46 -16.47 -1.74
C PRO A 230 -12.67 -16.91 -2.98
N THR A 231 -12.75 -16.13 -4.06
CA THR A 231 -12.12 -16.43 -5.36
C THR A 231 -10.89 -15.59 -5.65
N THR A 232 -10.44 -14.75 -4.71
CA THR A 232 -9.25 -13.93 -4.91
C THR A 232 -7.98 -14.78 -4.84
N THR A 233 -7.13 -14.63 -5.85
CA THR A 233 -5.82 -15.27 -5.93
C THR A 233 -4.76 -14.19 -6.15
N VAL A 234 -3.75 -14.11 -5.26
CA VAL A 234 -2.52 -13.37 -5.52
C VAL A 234 -1.60 -14.23 -6.38
N PHE A 235 -0.97 -13.64 -7.38
CA PHE A 235 0.03 -14.29 -8.21
C PHE A 235 1.23 -13.38 -8.45
N ILE A 236 2.43 -13.94 -8.26
CA ILE A 236 3.68 -13.17 -8.29
C ILE A 236 4.67 -13.93 -9.18
N PRO A 237 5.15 -13.33 -10.28
CA PRO A 237 6.19 -13.94 -11.09
C PRO A 237 7.52 -13.94 -10.31
N TYR A 238 8.26 -15.04 -10.42
CA TYR A 238 9.56 -15.16 -9.79
C TYR A 238 10.66 -15.55 -10.78
N ASN A 239 11.88 -15.11 -10.48
CA ASN A 239 13.05 -15.47 -11.27
C ASN A 239 13.43 -16.95 -11.06
N LYS A 240 13.23 -17.77 -12.10
CA LYS A 240 13.58 -19.21 -12.09
C LYS A 240 15.07 -19.50 -11.92
N GLU A 241 15.93 -18.55 -12.28
CA GLU A 241 17.38 -18.67 -12.17
C GLU A 241 17.91 -18.33 -10.76
N CYS A 242 17.01 -17.96 -9.83
CA CYS A 242 17.37 -17.67 -8.44
C CYS A 242 17.99 -18.92 -7.80
N LYS A 243 19.21 -18.77 -7.26
CA LYS A 243 19.93 -19.88 -6.59
C LYS A 243 19.61 -19.98 -5.10
N GLY A 244 18.85 -19.04 -4.56
CA GLY A 244 18.46 -18.98 -3.17
C GLY A 244 17.05 -19.48 -2.91
N LYS A 245 16.51 -19.08 -1.77
CA LYS A 245 15.10 -19.30 -1.42
C LYS A 245 14.21 -18.51 -2.37
N LEU A 246 13.22 -19.15 -2.99
CA LEU A 246 12.30 -18.49 -3.94
C LEU A 246 11.27 -17.66 -3.19
N VAL A 247 10.80 -18.17 -2.04
CA VAL A 247 9.77 -17.55 -1.21
C VAL A 247 10.05 -17.89 0.25
N LYS A 248 9.82 -16.93 1.16
CA LYS A 248 9.72 -17.14 2.60
C LYS A 248 8.24 -17.28 2.94
N ASP A 249 7.85 -18.36 3.58
CA ASP A 249 6.45 -18.76 3.77
C ASP A 249 6.16 -19.26 5.18
N ASP A 250 6.90 -18.72 6.15
CA ASP A 250 6.90 -19.16 7.55
C ASP A 250 6.82 -18.01 8.57
N TYR A 251 6.36 -16.82 8.16
CA TYR A 251 6.22 -15.64 9.04
C TYR A 251 5.27 -15.86 10.23
N PHE A 252 4.13 -16.51 9.99
CA PHE A 252 3.12 -16.87 11.01
C PHE A 252 2.91 -18.38 11.06
N GLY A 253 4.01 -19.15 10.97
CA GLY A 253 4.00 -20.58 10.70
C GLY A 253 3.95 -20.89 9.20
N LYS A 254 4.23 -22.14 8.84
CA LYS A 254 4.29 -22.59 7.46
C LYS A 254 2.95 -22.44 6.76
N ILE A 255 2.94 -21.79 5.59
CA ILE A 255 1.72 -21.70 4.77
C ILE A 255 1.30 -23.11 4.34
N PRO A 256 0.00 -23.50 4.50
CA PRO A 256 -0.49 -24.77 4.03
C PRO A 256 -0.29 -24.97 2.52
N SER A 257 0.04 -26.19 2.11
CA SER A 257 0.37 -26.50 0.71
C SER A 257 -0.80 -26.39 -0.27
N ASP A 258 -2.03 -26.33 0.23
CA ASP A 258 -3.24 -26.07 -0.55
C ASP A 258 -3.54 -24.56 -0.70
N ARG A 259 -2.67 -23.70 -0.13
CA ARG A 259 -2.81 -22.23 -0.19
C ARG A 259 -1.65 -21.52 -0.89
N LEU A 260 -0.52 -22.19 -1.08
CA LEU A 260 0.66 -21.65 -1.77
C LEU A 260 1.22 -22.67 -2.74
N ILE A 261 1.22 -22.31 -4.02
CA ILE A 261 1.71 -23.16 -5.12
C ILE A 261 2.75 -22.39 -5.92
N LEU A 262 3.91 -23.00 -6.18
CA LEU A 262 4.95 -22.46 -7.06
C LEU A 262 5.04 -23.36 -8.30
N GLU A 263 4.73 -22.80 -9.45
CA GLU A 263 4.73 -23.53 -10.71
C GLU A 263 5.11 -22.63 -11.89
N ASP A 264 5.97 -23.11 -12.76
CA ASP A 264 6.35 -22.47 -14.04
C ASP A 264 6.87 -21.01 -13.94
N GLY A 265 7.45 -20.60 -12.79
CA GLY A 265 7.94 -19.24 -12.58
C GLY A 265 6.88 -18.28 -12.05
N MET A 266 5.74 -18.84 -11.62
CA MET A 266 4.68 -18.10 -10.98
C MET A 266 4.38 -18.70 -9.61
N LEU A 267 4.27 -17.83 -8.62
CA LEU A 267 3.75 -18.14 -7.30
C LEU A 267 2.27 -17.82 -7.29
N TYR A 268 1.44 -18.72 -6.78
CA TYR A 268 0.01 -18.53 -6.55
C TYR A 268 -0.29 -18.65 -5.07
N PHE A 269 -1.00 -17.66 -4.53
CA PHE A 269 -1.33 -17.62 -3.12
C PHE A 269 -2.84 -17.38 -2.93
N LYS A 270 -3.49 -18.29 -2.22
CA LYS A 270 -4.94 -18.22 -1.96
C LYS A 270 -5.21 -17.16 -0.90
N ILE A 271 -5.98 -16.16 -1.29
CA ILE A 271 -6.37 -15.00 -0.48
C ILE A 271 -7.89 -14.99 -0.31
N ASP A 272 -8.37 -15.37 0.85
CA ASP A 272 -9.83 -15.47 1.15
C ASP A 272 -10.21 -14.83 2.50
N GLY A 273 -9.23 -14.26 3.22
CA GLY A 273 -9.46 -13.66 4.54
C GLY A 273 -9.76 -14.68 5.65
N LEU A 274 -9.46 -15.98 5.44
CA LEU A 274 -9.85 -17.06 6.37
C LEU A 274 -8.67 -17.77 7.03
N CYS A 275 -7.43 -17.44 6.67
CA CYS A 275 -6.25 -18.10 7.19
C CYS A 275 -5.09 -17.10 7.29
N ARG A 276 -4.74 -16.71 8.52
CA ARG A 276 -3.68 -15.74 8.76
C ARG A 276 -2.32 -16.28 8.33
N THR A 277 -1.84 -15.80 7.19
CA THR A 277 -0.59 -16.25 6.57
C THR A 277 0.11 -15.10 5.86
N LYS A 278 1.43 -15.15 5.79
CA LYS A 278 2.25 -14.15 5.09
C LYS A 278 3.38 -14.84 4.35
N LEU A 279 3.63 -14.39 3.13
CA LEU A 279 4.81 -14.77 2.35
C LEU A 279 5.69 -13.56 2.06
N GLY A 280 6.97 -13.82 1.77
CA GLY A 280 7.91 -12.83 1.29
C GLY A 280 8.72 -13.36 0.11
N VAL A 281 9.03 -12.50 -0.84
CA VAL A 281 9.84 -12.83 -2.02
C VAL A 281 11.16 -12.06 -1.94
N PRO A 282 12.28 -12.78 -1.77
CA PRO A 282 13.59 -12.16 -1.61
C PRO A 282 14.13 -11.56 -2.92
N PRO A 283 15.17 -10.69 -2.85
CA PRO A 283 15.67 -9.94 -4.01
C PRO A 283 16.08 -10.80 -5.21
N GLY A 284 16.72 -11.95 -4.98
CA GLY A 284 17.11 -12.84 -6.07
C GLY A 284 15.95 -13.46 -6.84
N SER A 285 14.78 -13.48 -6.25
CA SER A 285 13.55 -14.06 -6.80
C SER A 285 12.58 -13.02 -7.36
N ALA A 286 12.54 -11.80 -6.81
CA ALA A 286 11.60 -10.75 -7.19
C ALA A 286 11.83 -10.20 -8.60
N THR A 287 10.75 -9.88 -9.32
CA THR A 287 10.78 -9.45 -10.73
C THR A 287 10.29 -8.02 -10.98
N GLY A 288 9.78 -7.34 -9.96
CA GLY A 288 9.20 -5.99 -10.10
C GLY A 288 7.68 -5.98 -10.31
N LEU A 289 7.02 -7.14 -10.24
CA LEU A 289 5.57 -7.30 -10.44
C LEU A 289 4.97 -8.17 -9.34
N ALA A 290 3.76 -7.82 -8.92
CA ALA A 290 2.85 -8.67 -8.14
C ALA A 290 1.43 -8.33 -8.54
N ALA A 291 0.51 -9.28 -8.45
CA ALA A 291 -0.88 -9.04 -8.80
C ALA A 291 -1.84 -9.91 -8.00
N SER A 292 -3.11 -9.52 -8.01
CA SER A 292 -4.23 -10.35 -7.61
C SER A 292 -5.35 -10.31 -8.64
N TYR A 293 -6.09 -11.39 -8.74
CA TYR A 293 -7.31 -11.43 -9.53
C TYR A 293 -8.48 -11.94 -8.69
N ASP A 294 -9.55 -11.18 -8.71
CA ASP A 294 -10.83 -11.52 -8.09
C ASP A 294 -11.83 -11.90 -9.19
N THR A 295 -12.20 -13.18 -9.21
CA THR A 295 -13.11 -13.71 -10.22
C THR A 295 -14.56 -13.22 -10.04
N GLU A 296 -15.01 -13.01 -8.79
CA GLU A 296 -16.39 -12.58 -8.51
C GLU A 296 -16.64 -11.15 -8.98
N LYS A 297 -15.65 -10.29 -8.84
CA LYS A 297 -15.72 -8.87 -9.22
C LYS A 297 -15.12 -8.58 -10.59
N SER A 298 -14.45 -9.56 -11.20
CA SER A 298 -13.63 -9.38 -12.41
C SER A 298 -12.67 -8.20 -12.29
N VAL A 299 -11.90 -8.16 -11.19
CA VAL A 299 -10.92 -7.12 -10.89
C VAL A 299 -9.52 -7.71 -10.89
N LEU A 300 -8.65 -7.16 -11.73
CA LEU A 300 -7.22 -7.39 -11.72
C LEU A 300 -6.55 -6.22 -11.01
N THR A 301 -5.85 -6.49 -9.91
CA THR A 301 -5.01 -5.51 -9.21
C THR A 301 -3.55 -5.83 -9.48
N ILE A 302 -2.78 -4.87 -9.97
CA ILE A 302 -1.35 -5.02 -10.28
C ILE A 302 -0.55 -4.03 -9.46
N LEU A 303 0.46 -4.53 -8.75
CA LEU A 303 1.54 -3.75 -8.22
C LEU A 303 2.75 -3.86 -9.14
N LYS A 304 3.25 -2.71 -9.62
CA LYS A 304 4.54 -2.62 -10.30
C LYS A 304 5.47 -1.74 -9.50
N TYR A 305 6.64 -2.26 -9.20
CA TYR A 305 7.67 -1.60 -8.39
C TYR A 305 9.04 -1.72 -9.06
N ILE A 306 10.03 -1.00 -8.56
CA ILE A 306 11.39 -1.08 -9.12
C ILE A 306 11.96 -2.46 -8.79
N ALA A 307 12.26 -3.26 -9.83
CA ALA A 307 12.89 -4.56 -9.66
C ALA A 307 14.24 -4.42 -8.93
N PRO A 308 14.57 -5.33 -8.00
CA PRO A 308 15.82 -5.26 -7.26
C PRO A 308 17.03 -5.43 -8.17
N THR A 309 18.11 -4.71 -7.86
CA THR A 309 19.43 -5.02 -8.43
C THR A 309 20.06 -6.20 -7.70
N GLN A 310 21.00 -6.88 -8.34
CA GLN A 310 21.61 -8.14 -7.82
C GLN A 310 22.26 -7.96 -6.44
N ASP A 311 22.82 -6.78 -6.15
CA ASP A 311 23.58 -6.50 -4.92
C ASP A 311 22.76 -5.68 -3.91
N ALA A 312 21.48 -5.42 -4.18
CA ALA A 312 20.63 -4.63 -3.29
C ALA A 312 20.33 -5.41 -2.00
N LEU A 313 20.53 -4.74 -0.87
CA LEU A 313 20.17 -5.26 0.44
C LEU A 313 18.74 -4.86 0.79
N TYR A 314 18.03 -5.74 1.44
CA TYR A 314 16.68 -5.48 1.95
C TYR A 314 16.63 -5.75 3.44
N VAL A 315 15.96 -4.90 4.20
CA VAL A 315 15.88 -5.05 5.65
C VAL A 315 15.01 -6.25 6.02
N ASN A 316 15.48 -7.04 6.96
CA ASN A 316 14.74 -8.16 7.51
C ASN A 316 13.77 -7.65 8.59
N SER A 317 12.48 -7.83 8.38
CA SER A 317 11.42 -7.38 9.29
C SER A 317 10.92 -8.46 10.26
N GLN A 318 11.54 -9.65 10.30
CA GLN A 318 11.21 -10.67 11.29
C GLN A 318 11.53 -10.20 12.71
N TRP A 319 10.67 -10.56 13.64
CA TRP A 319 10.85 -10.18 15.04
C TRP A 319 11.87 -11.07 15.76
N GLY A 320 12.57 -10.51 16.74
CA GLY A 320 13.53 -11.20 17.56
C GLY A 320 14.95 -11.20 16.99
N ASP A 321 15.75 -12.20 17.36
CA ASP A 321 17.13 -12.33 16.92
C ASP A 321 17.20 -12.72 15.44
N GLN A 322 18.03 -12.03 14.71
CA GLN A 322 18.25 -12.24 13.28
C GLN A 322 19.71 -12.58 13.00
N GLU A 323 19.95 -13.61 12.19
CA GLU A 323 21.30 -13.96 11.73
C GLU A 323 21.84 -12.88 10.77
N ASP A 324 20.99 -12.39 9.86
CA ASP A 324 21.30 -11.27 8.97
C ASP A 324 20.14 -10.26 8.97
N PRO A 325 20.36 -9.03 9.49
CA PRO A 325 19.36 -7.95 9.46
C PRO A 325 19.02 -7.43 8.05
N PHE A 326 19.77 -7.84 7.03
CA PHE A 326 19.61 -7.42 5.64
C PHE A 326 19.25 -8.57 4.69
N ASP A 327 18.88 -9.75 5.21
CA ASP A 327 18.22 -10.82 4.46
C ASP A 327 16.69 -10.62 4.45
N GLY A 328 16.24 -9.51 3.92
CA GLY A 328 14.82 -9.13 3.84
C GLY A 328 14.14 -9.50 2.51
N ASP A 329 12.90 -9.08 2.37
CA ASP A 329 12.07 -9.31 1.19
C ASP A 329 11.77 -8.01 0.44
N VAL A 330 11.60 -8.12 -0.86
CA VAL A 330 11.24 -7.01 -1.76
C VAL A 330 9.74 -6.83 -1.83
N ILE A 331 9.02 -7.96 -1.88
CA ILE A 331 7.57 -8.01 -1.95
C ILE A 331 7.05 -9.00 -0.92
N ASN A 332 6.01 -8.60 -0.21
CA ASN A 332 5.27 -9.47 0.69
C ASN A 332 3.80 -9.53 0.27
N SER A 333 3.13 -10.61 0.66
CA SER A 333 1.68 -10.69 0.61
C SER A 333 1.16 -11.34 1.88
N TYR A 334 0.11 -10.72 2.44
CA TYR A 334 -0.53 -11.15 3.68
C TYR A 334 -1.99 -11.49 3.41
N ASN A 335 -2.46 -12.60 3.98
CA ASN A 335 -3.86 -12.96 4.05
C ASN A 335 -4.31 -12.92 5.50
N ASP A 336 -5.30 -12.07 5.79
CA ASP A 336 -5.87 -12.00 7.14
C ASP A 336 -6.69 -13.26 7.47
N GLY A 337 -6.92 -13.45 8.74
CA GLY A 337 -7.68 -14.58 9.26
C GLY A 337 -7.64 -14.62 10.77
N PRO A 338 -8.33 -15.59 11.37
CA PRO A 338 -8.37 -15.73 12.83
C PRO A 338 -6.97 -15.88 13.43
N THR A 339 -6.70 -15.08 14.47
CA THR A 339 -5.59 -15.29 15.40
C THR A 339 -5.86 -16.46 16.32
N GLU A 340 -4.91 -16.84 17.20
CA GLU A 340 -5.06 -17.94 18.14
C GLU A 340 -6.28 -17.79 19.06
N ASP A 341 -6.63 -16.56 19.42
CA ASP A 341 -7.81 -16.23 20.23
C ASP A 341 -9.11 -16.07 19.44
N GLY A 342 -9.06 -16.28 18.11
CA GLY A 342 -10.19 -16.16 17.20
C GLY A 342 -10.50 -14.73 16.74
N THR A 343 -9.74 -13.73 17.13
CA THR A 343 -9.91 -12.35 16.68
C THR A 343 -9.50 -12.22 15.22
N ILE A 344 -10.26 -11.44 14.44
CA ILE A 344 -9.98 -11.10 13.04
C ILE A 344 -9.89 -9.58 12.94
N MET A 345 -8.81 -9.05 12.35
CA MET A 345 -8.64 -7.61 12.16
C MET A 345 -9.51 -7.09 11.02
N GLY A 346 -9.62 -7.84 9.90
CA GLY A 346 -10.34 -7.50 8.68
C GLY A 346 -11.69 -8.19 8.52
N PRO A 347 -11.99 -8.85 7.38
CA PRO A 347 -11.00 -9.47 6.48
C PRO A 347 -10.38 -8.52 5.47
N PHE A 348 -9.07 -8.62 5.25
CA PHE A 348 -8.34 -7.97 4.18
C PHE A 348 -7.17 -8.84 3.71
N TYR A 349 -6.56 -8.48 2.60
CA TYR A 349 -5.26 -8.99 2.21
C TYR A 349 -4.33 -7.85 1.85
N GLU A 350 -3.02 -8.13 1.89
CA GLU A 350 -2.02 -7.14 1.52
C GLU A 350 -1.16 -7.62 0.36
N ILE A 351 -0.77 -6.65 -0.48
CA ILE A 351 0.38 -6.75 -1.37
C ILE A 351 1.29 -5.58 -1.00
N GLU A 352 2.54 -5.89 -0.65
CA GLU A 352 3.45 -4.95 -0.03
C GLU A 352 4.75 -4.89 -0.82
N ALA A 353 5.29 -3.71 -1.08
CA ALA A 353 6.61 -3.57 -1.69
C ALA A 353 7.55 -2.74 -0.82
N SER A 354 8.81 -3.15 -0.77
CA SER A 354 9.87 -2.48 -0.02
C SER A 354 10.94 -1.91 -0.94
N SER A 355 11.50 -0.77 -0.57
CA SER A 355 12.73 -0.27 -1.17
C SER A 355 13.93 -1.09 -0.69
N PRO A 356 15.07 -1.03 -1.38
CA PRO A 356 16.34 -1.41 -0.79
C PRO A 356 16.58 -0.66 0.52
N ALA A 357 17.43 -1.25 1.38
CA ALA A 357 17.93 -0.62 2.57
C ALA A 357 18.70 0.66 2.21
N ALA A 358 18.31 1.79 2.77
CA ALA A 358 18.81 3.11 2.42
C ALA A 358 20.16 3.41 3.08
N ALA A 359 21.25 3.11 2.39
CA ALA A 359 22.61 3.50 2.80
C ALA A 359 22.86 4.94 2.30
N LEU A 360 22.54 5.95 3.11
CA LEU A 360 22.56 7.36 2.70
C LEU A 360 23.52 8.18 3.54
N ALA A 361 24.41 8.94 2.89
CA ALA A 361 25.15 10.02 3.55
C ALA A 361 24.22 11.19 3.90
N PRO A 362 24.62 12.10 4.79
CA PRO A 362 23.87 13.32 5.09
C PRO A 362 23.47 14.09 3.81
N GLY A 363 22.20 14.41 3.68
CA GLY A 363 21.63 15.12 2.53
C GLY A 363 21.30 14.25 1.31
N GLU A 364 21.69 12.96 1.30
CA GLU A 364 21.30 12.03 0.23
C GLU A 364 19.88 11.52 0.41
N SER A 365 19.30 11.04 -0.68
CA SER A 365 17.93 10.54 -0.72
C SER A 365 17.82 9.23 -1.49
N LEU A 366 16.82 8.42 -1.13
CA LEU A 366 16.37 7.23 -1.85
C LEU A 366 14.91 7.43 -2.25
N SER A 367 14.58 7.21 -3.52
CA SER A 367 13.21 7.19 -4.02
C SER A 367 12.70 5.75 -4.12
N HIS A 368 11.49 5.50 -3.62
CA HIS A 368 10.74 4.27 -3.85
C HIS A 368 9.48 4.59 -4.64
N ILE A 369 9.46 4.13 -5.89
CA ILE A 369 8.34 4.33 -6.82
C ILE A 369 7.54 3.04 -6.93
N GLN A 370 6.23 3.16 -6.73
CA GLN A 370 5.27 2.07 -6.88
C GLN A 370 4.08 2.53 -7.71
N TYR A 371 3.56 1.63 -8.54
CA TYR A 371 2.32 1.80 -9.28
C TYR A 371 1.32 0.77 -8.78
N THR A 372 0.13 1.24 -8.40
CA THR A 372 -1.03 0.38 -8.11
C THR A 372 -2.05 0.61 -9.21
N ILE A 373 -2.45 -0.48 -9.87
CA ILE A 373 -3.29 -0.46 -11.07
C ILE A 373 -4.47 -1.40 -10.84
N HIS A 374 -5.70 -0.91 -11.05
CA HIS A 374 -6.90 -1.74 -11.06
C HIS A 374 -7.51 -1.74 -12.46
N ILE A 375 -7.81 -2.95 -12.97
CA ILE A 375 -8.49 -3.16 -14.24
C ILE A 375 -9.73 -4.01 -13.98
N GLN A 376 -10.90 -3.49 -14.34
CA GLN A 376 -12.18 -4.15 -14.09
C GLN A 376 -13.02 -4.24 -15.38
N GLY A 377 -13.63 -5.39 -15.63
CA GLY A 377 -14.54 -5.56 -16.76
C GLY A 377 -14.55 -6.95 -17.35
N ASP A 378 -14.60 -7.04 -18.68
CA ASP A 378 -14.68 -8.33 -19.39
C ASP A 378 -13.45 -9.20 -19.11
N SER A 379 -13.70 -10.39 -18.54
CA SER A 379 -12.65 -11.33 -18.16
C SER A 379 -11.81 -11.83 -19.34
N ALA A 380 -12.38 -11.89 -20.57
CA ALA A 380 -11.62 -12.28 -21.76
C ALA A 380 -10.62 -11.18 -22.18
N ILE A 381 -10.96 -9.92 -21.98
CA ILE A 381 -10.04 -8.80 -22.22
C ILE A 381 -8.94 -8.80 -21.14
N ILE A 382 -9.34 -8.98 -19.87
CA ILE A 382 -8.38 -9.09 -18.75
C ILE A 382 -7.42 -10.26 -18.96
N ALA A 383 -7.89 -11.40 -19.48
CA ALA A 383 -7.05 -12.54 -19.80
C ALA A 383 -5.93 -12.19 -20.81
N GLY A 384 -6.24 -11.38 -21.81
CA GLY A 384 -5.23 -10.84 -22.75
C GLY A 384 -4.15 -10.02 -22.03
N ILE A 385 -4.55 -9.11 -21.16
CA ILE A 385 -3.63 -8.27 -20.38
C ILE A 385 -2.75 -9.13 -19.46
N VAL A 386 -3.36 -10.09 -18.74
CA VAL A 386 -2.63 -11.03 -17.85
C VAL A 386 -1.60 -11.82 -18.64
N LYS A 387 -1.96 -12.32 -19.82
CA LYS A 387 -1.06 -13.05 -20.70
C LYS A 387 0.11 -12.19 -21.18
N ASP A 388 -0.17 -10.96 -21.60
CA ASP A 388 0.85 -10.04 -22.11
C ASP A 388 1.84 -9.59 -21.02
N VAL A 389 1.33 -9.27 -19.81
CA VAL A 389 2.14 -8.74 -18.70
C VAL A 389 2.85 -9.84 -17.91
N PHE A 390 2.18 -10.97 -17.69
CA PHE A 390 2.67 -12.03 -16.77
C PHE A 390 3.04 -13.33 -17.50
N GLY A 391 2.68 -13.49 -18.77
CA GLY A 391 2.97 -14.71 -19.53
C GLY A 391 2.19 -15.95 -19.07
N VAL A 392 1.07 -15.77 -18.34
CA VAL A 392 0.23 -16.85 -17.81
C VAL A 392 -1.21 -16.70 -18.28
N GLU A 393 -1.89 -17.82 -18.49
CA GLU A 393 -3.32 -17.81 -18.85
C GLU A 393 -4.17 -17.52 -17.59
N LEU A 394 -5.20 -16.68 -17.72
CA LEU A 394 -6.09 -16.30 -16.60
C LEU A 394 -6.80 -17.51 -16.01
N GLU A 395 -7.18 -18.49 -16.85
CA GLU A 395 -7.82 -19.73 -16.43
C GLU A 395 -6.93 -20.57 -15.50
N LYS A 396 -5.60 -20.48 -15.65
CA LYS A 396 -4.67 -21.14 -14.73
C LYS A 396 -4.72 -20.49 -13.36
N ILE A 397 -4.81 -19.16 -13.28
CA ILE A 397 -4.93 -18.43 -12.01
C ILE A 397 -6.25 -18.76 -11.32
N THR A 398 -7.37 -18.65 -12.04
CA THR A 398 -8.72 -18.91 -11.48
C THR A 398 -8.96 -20.35 -11.11
N GLY A 399 -8.33 -21.29 -11.84
CA GLY A 399 -8.41 -22.72 -11.59
C GLY A 399 -7.50 -23.26 -10.50
N MET A 400 -6.51 -22.46 -10.06
CA MET A 400 -5.44 -22.94 -9.18
C MET A 400 -5.95 -23.48 -7.84
N PHE A 401 -6.96 -22.83 -7.26
CA PHE A 401 -7.58 -23.18 -5.98
C PHE A 401 -9.07 -23.53 -6.11
N ALA A 402 -9.60 -23.63 -7.33
CA ALA A 402 -10.96 -24.09 -7.57
C ALA A 402 -11.03 -25.60 -7.28
N LYS A 403 -11.87 -25.99 -6.33
CA LYS A 403 -12.23 -27.39 -6.07
C LYS A 403 -13.71 -27.59 -6.29
#